data_9e02990f2e414b8beea19b6c91adee9a
#
_entry.id   9e02990f2e414b8beea19b6c91adee9a
#
_cell.length_a   1.000
_cell.length_b   1.000
_cell.length_c   1.000
_cell.angle_alpha   90.00
_cell.angle_beta   90.00
_cell.angle_gamma   90.00
#
_symmetry.space_group_name_H-M   'P 1'
#
loop_
_entity.id
_entity.type
_entity.pdbx_description
1 polymer ?
#
loop_
_entity_poly.entity_id
_entity_poly.type
_entity_poly.pdbx_seq_one_letter_code
_entity_poly.pdbx_strand_id
1 'polypeptide(L)'
;MIDKESNHFLKIEKEESFDSSFQSSIDSIDEIDEKEDEISLKMNKIINSISNILNEFMKKNQINKKENDIFEINSIPNISLLDYLKRIIEYSNCEENTLISALIYIDRISKIKNITKFNVYKLIFISILISLKYNEDEIYDNIYYSRIAGVSIQELNKMEYEFVLLLNFNFYINDILFNQYKSALETLETI
;
A
#
# COMPACT_ATOMS: atom_id res chain seq x y z
N MET A 1 68.20 -1.84 -22.08
CA MET A 1 67.81 -2.35 -20.77
C MET A 1 66.67 -1.45 -20.31
N ILE A 2 65.47 -1.77 -20.63
CA ILE A 2 64.28 -1.00 -20.25
C ILE A 2 63.64 -1.78 -19.11
N ASP A 3 63.46 -1.07 -18.05
CA ASP A 3 63.14 -1.47 -16.69
C ASP A 3 62.00 -2.47 -16.54
N LYS A 4 62.32 -3.65 -16.00
CA LYS A 4 61.33 -4.65 -15.59
C LYS A 4 60.56 -4.25 -14.32
N GLU A 5 61.01 -3.24 -13.59
CA GLU A 5 60.37 -2.77 -12.35
C GLU A 5 59.18 -1.86 -12.61
N SER A 6 59.18 -1.04 -13.66
CA SER A 6 58.03 -0.17 -14.01
C SER A 6 56.76 -0.94 -14.40
N ASN A 7 56.91 -2.17 -14.89
CA ASN A 7 55.77 -2.99 -15.32
C ASN A 7 55.09 -3.72 -14.14
N HIS A 8 55.81 -3.87 -13.03
CA HIS A 8 55.27 -4.53 -11.83
C HIS A 8 54.39 -3.57 -11.01
N PHE A 9 54.84 -2.31 -10.88
CA PHE A 9 54.05 -1.26 -10.18
C PHE A 9 52.75 -0.94 -10.88
N LEU A 10 52.76 -0.82 -12.20
CA LEU A 10 51.52 -0.56 -13.00
C LEU A 10 50.52 -1.73 -12.95
N LYS A 11 51.00 -2.95 -12.69
CA LYS A 11 50.17 -4.13 -12.56
C LYS A 11 49.49 -4.20 -11.19
N ILE A 12 50.21 -3.79 -10.13
CA ILE A 12 49.67 -3.72 -8.76
C ILE A 12 48.60 -2.60 -8.65
N GLU A 13 48.87 -1.41 -9.18
CA GLU A 13 47.88 -0.32 -9.16
C GLU A 13 46.62 -0.63 -9.95
N LYS A 14 46.71 -1.44 -11.02
CA LYS A 14 45.50 -1.89 -11.78
C LYS A 14 44.72 -2.98 -11.05
N GLU A 15 45.37 -3.87 -10.33
CA GLU A 15 44.70 -4.90 -9.54
C GLU A 15 44.04 -4.29 -8.30
N GLU A 16 44.71 -3.34 -7.60
CA GLU A 16 44.07 -2.62 -6.46
C GLU A 16 42.90 -1.72 -6.87
N SER A 17 43.01 -1.02 -8.02
CA SER A 17 41.91 -0.17 -8.51
C SER A 17 40.72 -0.98 -9.03
N PHE A 18 40.94 -2.18 -9.56
CA PHE A 18 39.89 -3.07 -10.00
C PHE A 18 39.12 -3.68 -8.81
N ASP A 19 39.87 -4.10 -7.79
CA ASP A 19 39.29 -4.71 -6.58
C ASP A 19 38.49 -3.67 -5.77
N SER A 20 38.96 -2.43 -5.64
CA SER A 20 38.25 -1.35 -4.94
C SER A 20 36.98 -0.92 -5.68
N SER A 21 36.95 -0.92 -7.00
CA SER A 21 35.75 -0.60 -7.78
C SER A 21 34.71 -1.74 -7.72
N PHE A 22 35.15 -2.97 -7.64
CA PHE A 22 34.29 -4.14 -7.48
C PHE A 22 33.69 -4.18 -6.07
N GLN A 23 34.50 -3.91 -5.02
CA GLN A 23 34.03 -3.84 -3.65
C GLN A 23 33.01 -2.71 -3.45
N SER A 24 33.25 -1.50 -4.01
CA SER A 24 32.26 -0.41 -3.96
C SER A 24 30.97 -0.73 -4.67
N SER A 25 31.00 -1.58 -5.69
CA SER A 25 29.78 -2.05 -6.38
C SER A 25 29.00 -3.07 -5.54
N ILE A 26 29.70 -3.96 -4.82
CA ILE A 26 29.06 -4.88 -3.87
C ILE A 26 28.42 -4.09 -2.73
N ASP A 27 29.17 -3.20 -2.09
CA ASP A 27 28.68 -2.38 -0.97
C ASP A 27 27.43 -1.56 -1.37
N SER A 28 27.38 -1.08 -2.62
CA SER A 28 26.21 -0.37 -3.12
C SER A 28 24.99 -1.28 -3.39
N ILE A 29 25.20 -2.53 -3.75
CA ILE A 29 24.13 -3.53 -3.91
C ILE A 29 23.58 -3.91 -2.53
N ASP A 30 24.44 -4.19 -1.58
CA ASP A 30 24.04 -4.53 -0.20
C ASP A 30 23.23 -3.39 0.45
N GLU A 31 23.62 -2.12 0.23
CA GLU A 31 22.86 -0.95 0.69
C GLU A 31 21.48 -0.83 0.02
N ILE A 32 21.34 -1.25 -1.23
CA ILE A 32 20.05 -1.24 -1.95
C ILE A 32 19.16 -2.33 -1.39
N ASP A 33 19.68 -3.54 -1.23
CA ASP A 33 18.93 -4.68 -0.71
C ASP A 33 18.45 -4.42 0.74
N GLU A 34 19.28 -3.83 1.61
CA GLU A 34 18.88 -3.44 2.97
C GLU A 34 17.76 -2.39 2.97
N LYS A 35 17.79 -1.42 2.07
CA LYS A 35 16.74 -0.40 1.95
C LYS A 35 15.42 -0.96 1.43
N GLU A 36 15.47 -1.89 0.47
CA GLU A 36 14.27 -2.57 -0.04
C GLU A 36 13.62 -3.43 1.05
N ASP A 37 14.42 -4.12 1.85
CA ASP A 37 13.94 -4.90 2.99
C ASP A 37 13.30 -4.01 4.07
N GLU A 38 13.88 -2.85 4.38
CA GLU A 38 13.32 -1.89 5.34
C GLU A 38 11.98 -1.32 4.85
N ILE A 39 11.89 -0.93 3.57
CA ILE A 39 10.65 -0.42 2.95
C ILE A 39 9.58 -1.51 2.98
N SER A 40 9.92 -2.74 2.61
CA SER A 40 9.02 -3.89 2.64
C SER A 40 8.52 -4.18 4.05
N LEU A 41 9.40 -4.15 5.05
CA LEU A 41 9.05 -4.35 6.45
C LEU A 41 8.09 -3.26 6.94
N LYS A 42 8.37 -1.99 6.63
CA LYS A 42 7.51 -0.86 7.00
C LYS A 42 6.12 -0.96 6.37
N MET A 43 6.05 -1.30 5.08
CA MET A 43 4.79 -1.51 4.38
C MET A 43 3.96 -2.63 5.03
N ASN A 44 4.59 -3.76 5.33
CA ASN A 44 3.92 -4.88 6.00
C ASN A 44 3.34 -4.49 7.37
N LYS A 45 4.03 -3.65 8.12
CA LYS A 45 3.55 -3.14 9.41
C LYS A 45 2.30 -2.28 9.23
N ILE A 46 2.32 -1.33 8.31
CA ILE A 46 1.15 -0.48 8.00
C ILE A 46 -0.06 -1.32 7.59
N ILE A 47 0.15 -2.33 6.74
CA ILE A 47 -0.91 -3.25 6.32
C ILE A 47 -1.52 -4.00 7.51
N ASN A 48 -0.68 -4.50 8.41
CA ASN A 48 -1.13 -5.18 9.64
C ASN A 48 -1.96 -4.23 10.52
N SER A 49 -1.48 -3.00 10.73
CA SER A 49 -2.17 -1.99 11.53
C SER A 49 -3.54 -1.63 10.93
N ILE A 50 -3.61 -1.42 9.62
CA ILE A 50 -4.87 -1.16 8.91
C ILE A 50 -5.82 -2.35 9.05
N SER A 51 -5.33 -3.57 8.86
CA SER A 51 -6.13 -4.79 9.02
C SER A 51 -6.72 -4.89 10.43
N ASN A 52 -5.92 -4.61 11.46
CA ASN A 52 -6.37 -4.63 12.85
C ASN A 52 -7.45 -3.57 13.13
N ILE A 53 -7.26 -2.34 12.67
CA ILE A 53 -8.24 -1.25 12.79
C ILE A 53 -9.57 -1.65 12.15
N LEU A 54 -9.53 -2.19 10.93
CA LEU A 54 -10.74 -2.61 10.21
C LEU A 54 -11.43 -3.80 10.91
N ASN A 55 -10.66 -4.74 11.48
CA ASN A 55 -11.21 -5.83 12.28
C ASN A 55 -11.94 -5.30 13.54
N GLU A 56 -11.40 -4.26 14.20
CA GLU A 56 -12.09 -3.62 15.32
C GLU A 56 -13.38 -2.91 14.90
N PHE A 57 -13.41 -2.25 13.74
CA PHE A 57 -14.66 -1.70 13.19
C PHE A 57 -15.71 -2.80 12.98
N MET A 58 -15.32 -3.93 12.40
CA MET A 58 -16.23 -5.07 12.18
C MET A 58 -16.76 -5.68 13.47
N LYS A 59 -15.91 -5.78 14.51
CA LYS A 59 -16.34 -6.28 15.84
C LYS A 59 -17.37 -5.37 16.49
N LYS A 60 -17.18 -4.05 16.38
CA LYS A 60 -18.11 -3.06 16.94
C LYS A 60 -19.46 -3.03 16.20
N ASN A 61 -19.46 -3.31 14.90
CA ASN A 61 -20.59 -3.16 14.00
C ASN A 61 -21.17 -4.53 13.59
N GLN A 62 -21.65 -5.31 14.55
CA GLN A 62 -22.32 -6.61 14.30
C GLN A 62 -23.72 -6.43 13.69
N ILE A 63 -23.83 -5.72 12.58
CA ILE A 63 -25.10 -5.44 11.92
C ILE A 63 -25.32 -6.44 10.78
N ASN A 64 -26.59 -6.80 10.55
CA ASN A 64 -26.98 -7.61 9.42
C ASN A 64 -26.72 -6.87 8.09
N LYS A 65 -26.48 -7.65 7.04
CA LYS A 65 -26.34 -7.17 5.67
C LYS A 65 -27.49 -6.22 5.29
N LYS A 66 -27.15 -5.09 4.63
CA LYS A 66 -28.15 -4.19 4.04
C LYS A 66 -28.47 -4.66 2.62
N GLU A 67 -29.73 -4.86 2.32
CA GLU A 67 -30.16 -5.14 0.95
C GLU A 67 -29.95 -3.91 0.06
N ASN A 68 -29.55 -4.16 -1.21
CA ASN A 68 -29.36 -3.14 -2.25
C ASN A 68 -28.22 -2.13 -2.02
N ASP A 69 -27.25 -2.43 -1.18
CA ASP A 69 -26.04 -1.59 -1.04
C ASP A 69 -24.92 -2.15 -1.96
N ILE A 70 -24.38 -1.30 -2.83
CA ILE A 70 -23.34 -1.70 -3.79
C ILE A 70 -22.07 -2.24 -3.12
N PHE A 71 -21.77 -1.77 -1.91
CA PHE A 71 -20.60 -2.21 -1.16
C PHE A 71 -20.81 -3.53 -0.42
N GLU A 72 -22.05 -4.02 -0.30
CA GLU A 72 -22.32 -5.29 0.35
C GLU A 72 -21.98 -6.49 -0.55
N ILE A 73 -21.38 -7.50 0.04
CA ILE A 73 -21.07 -8.78 -0.61
C ILE A 73 -22.13 -9.84 -0.26
N ASN A 74 -22.36 -10.78 -1.15
CA ASN A 74 -23.33 -11.84 -0.93
C ASN A 74 -22.84 -12.93 0.02
N SER A 75 -21.55 -13.22 -0.02
CA SER A 75 -20.86 -14.17 0.86
C SER A 75 -19.51 -13.62 1.28
N ILE A 76 -19.12 -13.92 2.50
CA ILE A 76 -17.78 -13.53 3.00
C ILE A 76 -16.73 -14.30 2.20
N PRO A 77 -15.69 -13.63 1.65
CA PRO A 77 -14.63 -14.29 0.90
C PRO A 77 -13.83 -15.26 1.79
N ASN A 78 -13.29 -16.33 1.19
CA ASN A 78 -12.40 -17.28 1.87
C ASN A 78 -10.95 -16.75 2.03
N ILE A 79 -10.74 -15.46 1.91
CA ILE A 79 -9.46 -14.80 2.10
C ILE A 79 -9.53 -13.91 3.35
N SER A 80 -8.49 -13.90 4.17
CA SER A 80 -8.43 -12.97 5.30
C SER A 80 -8.35 -11.52 4.80
N LEU A 81 -8.80 -10.57 5.64
CA LEU A 81 -8.70 -9.15 5.30
C LEU A 81 -7.24 -8.71 5.09
N LEU A 82 -6.34 -9.27 5.90
CA LEU A 82 -4.89 -9.03 5.78
C LEU A 82 -4.33 -9.52 4.44
N ASP A 83 -4.64 -10.76 4.06
CA ASP A 83 -4.17 -11.33 2.79
C ASP A 83 -4.78 -10.60 1.58
N TYR A 84 -6.03 -10.14 1.73
CA TYR A 84 -6.68 -9.32 0.70
C TYR A 84 -5.98 -7.96 0.53
N LEU A 85 -5.61 -7.29 1.63
CA LEU A 85 -4.84 -6.05 1.59
C LEU A 85 -3.47 -6.26 0.96
N LYS A 86 -2.73 -7.30 1.37
CA LYS A 86 -1.45 -7.67 0.75
C LYS A 86 -1.58 -7.86 -0.76
N ARG A 87 -2.60 -8.60 -1.19
CA ARG A 87 -2.89 -8.81 -2.61
C ARG A 87 -3.14 -7.48 -3.34
N ILE A 88 -3.97 -6.59 -2.79
CA ILE A 88 -4.24 -5.30 -3.43
C ILE A 88 -2.93 -4.54 -3.63
N ILE A 89 -2.11 -4.45 -2.61
CA ILE A 89 -0.87 -3.67 -2.61
C ILE A 89 0.14 -4.26 -3.59
N GLU A 90 0.33 -5.57 -3.59
CA GLU A 90 1.21 -6.28 -4.52
C GLU A 90 0.87 -6.00 -5.99
N TYR A 91 -0.43 -6.02 -6.34
CA TYR A 91 -0.86 -5.82 -7.73
C TYR A 91 -1.12 -4.37 -8.10
N SER A 92 -1.35 -3.46 -7.15
CA SER A 92 -1.57 -2.04 -7.44
C SER A 92 -0.30 -1.20 -7.37
N ASN A 93 0.79 -1.75 -6.86
CA ASN A 93 2.06 -1.04 -6.60
C ASN A 93 1.84 0.27 -5.81
N CYS A 94 0.94 0.21 -4.83
CA CYS A 94 0.50 1.39 -4.09
C CYS A 94 1.55 1.80 -3.03
N GLU A 95 1.78 3.08 -2.89
CA GLU A 95 2.74 3.64 -1.94
C GLU A 95 2.16 3.75 -0.51
N GLU A 96 3.06 3.93 0.48
CA GLU A 96 2.69 4.16 1.89
C GLU A 96 1.69 5.30 2.05
N ASN A 97 1.93 6.42 1.38
CA ASN A 97 1.10 7.61 1.48
C ASN A 97 -0.33 7.36 0.98
N THR A 98 -0.46 6.56 -0.06
CA THR A 98 -1.75 6.13 -0.61
C THR A 98 -2.53 5.28 0.37
N LEU A 99 -1.88 4.35 1.09
CA LEU A 99 -2.53 3.54 2.13
C LEU A 99 -3.00 4.37 3.32
N ILE A 100 -2.19 5.33 3.78
CA ILE A 100 -2.57 6.24 4.87
C ILE A 100 -3.77 7.08 4.44
N SER A 101 -3.77 7.61 3.23
CA SER A 101 -4.89 8.38 2.68
C SER A 101 -6.16 7.54 2.57
N ALA A 102 -6.03 6.28 2.12
CA ALA A 102 -7.14 5.34 2.06
C ALA A 102 -7.75 5.06 3.44
N LEU A 103 -6.92 4.91 4.48
CA LEU A 103 -7.40 4.75 5.85
C LEU A 103 -8.17 5.99 6.34
N ILE A 104 -7.71 7.20 6.02
CA ILE A 104 -8.41 8.45 6.35
C ILE A 104 -9.77 8.50 5.64
N TYR A 105 -9.85 8.05 4.38
CA TYR A 105 -11.14 7.98 3.67
C TYR A 105 -12.09 6.96 4.33
N ILE A 106 -11.58 5.81 4.74
CA ILE A 106 -12.37 4.82 5.49
C ILE A 106 -12.87 5.39 6.82
N ASP A 107 -12.05 6.14 7.55
CA ASP A 107 -12.50 6.79 8.79
C ASP A 107 -13.61 7.82 8.52
N ARG A 108 -13.51 8.61 7.44
CA ARG A 108 -14.59 9.52 7.02
C ARG A 108 -15.88 8.76 6.71
N ILE A 109 -15.77 7.65 5.98
CA ILE A 109 -16.91 6.79 5.65
C ILE A 109 -17.50 6.14 6.90
N SER A 110 -16.70 5.74 7.88
CA SER A 110 -17.15 5.10 9.12
C SER A 110 -18.14 5.96 9.93
N LYS A 111 -18.09 7.28 9.74
CA LYS A 111 -18.99 8.24 10.41
C LYS A 111 -20.39 8.28 9.81
N ILE A 112 -20.57 7.82 8.58
CA ILE A 112 -21.83 7.86 7.83
C ILE A 112 -22.34 6.47 7.46
N LYS A 113 -21.47 5.46 7.47
CA LYS A 113 -21.77 4.08 7.10
C LYS A 113 -21.03 3.10 8.02
N ASN A 114 -21.79 2.18 8.62
CA ASN A 114 -21.17 1.14 9.43
C ASN A 114 -20.30 0.21 8.57
N ILE A 115 -19.04 0.03 8.98
CA ILE A 115 -18.13 -0.93 8.37
C ILE A 115 -18.38 -2.29 9.00
N THR A 116 -18.80 -3.27 8.20
CA THR A 116 -19.18 -4.62 8.61
C THR A 116 -18.37 -5.66 7.83
N LYS A 117 -18.45 -6.91 8.26
CA LYS A 117 -17.86 -8.04 7.51
C LYS A 117 -18.39 -8.21 6.08
N PHE A 118 -19.56 -7.62 5.79
CA PHE A 118 -20.20 -7.72 4.47
C PHE A 118 -19.77 -6.60 3.51
N ASN A 119 -19.18 -5.50 3.98
CA ASN A 119 -18.81 -4.38 3.12
C ASN A 119 -17.34 -3.95 3.21
N VAL A 120 -16.60 -4.39 4.22
CA VAL A 120 -15.21 -3.96 4.46
C VAL A 120 -14.30 -4.22 3.25
N TYR A 121 -14.45 -5.35 2.58
CA TYR A 121 -13.61 -5.72 1.42
C TYR A 121 -13.76 -4.74 0.26
N LYS A 122 -15.00 -4.41 -0.09
CA LYS A 122 -15.27 -3.44 -1.16
C LYS A 122 -14.94 -2.01 -0.75
N LEU A 123 -15.22 -1.63 0.50
CA LEU A 123 -14.93 -0.29 1.01
C LEU A 123 -13.43 -0.02 1.08
N ILE A 124 -12.63 -0.96 1.58
CA ILE A 124 -11.18 -0.76 1.64
C ILE A 124 -10.57 -0.75 0.24
N PHE A 125 -11.02 -1.65 -0.65
CA PHE A 125 -10.54 -1.68 -2.02
C PHE A 125 -10.79 -0.35 -2.74
N ILE A 126 -12.03 0.14 -2.69
CA ILE A 126 -12.40 1.38 -3.38
C ILE A 126 -11.72 2.60 -2.77
N SER A 127 -11.47 2.60 -1.44
CA SER A 127 -10.75 3.69 -0.80
C SER A 127 -9.28 3.74 -1.23
N ILE A 128 -8.64 2.59 -1.42
CA ILE A 128 -7.28 2.49 -1.98
C ILE A 128 -7.30 2.95 -3.44
N LEU A 129 -8.24 2.49 -4.25
CA LEU A 129 -8.35 2.90 -5.66
C LEU A 129 -8.55 4.41 -5.83
N ILE A 130 -9.42 5.02 -5.04
CA ILE A 130 -9.63 6.48 -5.07
C ILE A 130 -8.38 7.22 -4.60
N SER A 131 -7.69 6.69 -3.59
CA SER A 131 -6.45 7.26 -3.08
C SER A 131 -5.34 7.18 -4.14
N LEU A 132 -5.19 6.05 -4.85
CA LEU A 132 -4.28 5.90 -5.98
C LEU A 132 -4.56 6.97 -7.05
N LYS A 133 -5.82 7.07 -7.48
CA LYS A 133 -6.21 8.05 -8.51
C LYS A 133 -6.03 9.50 -8.11
N TYR A 134 -6.00 9.80 -6.83
CA TYR A 134 -5.84 11.16 -6.32
C TYR A 134 -4.38 11.53 -6.07
N ASN A 135 -3.54 10.56 -5.65
CA ASN A 135 -2.18 10.83 -5.19
C ASN A 135 -1.08 10.42 -6.19
N GLU A 136 -1.36 9.48 -7.10
CA GLU A 136 -0.34 8.89 -7.97
C GLU A 136 -0.56 9.29 -9.43
N ASP A 137 0.54 9.57 -10.13
CA ASP A 137 0.52 10.00 -11.54
C ASP A 137 0.40 8.83 -12.51
N GLU A 138 0.95 7.66 -12.14
CA GLU A 138 0.95 6.45 -12.96
C GLU A 138 -0.01 5.41 -12.37
N ILE A 139 -1.15 5.23 -13.00
CA ILE A 139 -2.18 4.27 -12.57
C ILE A 139 -2.65 3.40 -13.74
N TYR A 140 -3.13 2.20 -13.43
CA TYR A 140 -3.78 1.32 -14.41
C TYR A 140 -5.25 1.74 -14.65
N ASP A 141 -5.85 1.15 -15.65
CA ASP A 141 -7.28 1.36 -15.95
C ASP A 141 -8.21 0.56 -15.00
N ASN A 142 -9.50 0.89 -15.02
CA ASN A 142 -10.48 0.21 -14.17
C ASN A 142 -10.69 -1.26 -14.57
N ILE A 143 -10.32 -1.67 -15.80
CA ILE A 143 -10.37 -3.09 -16.20
C ILE A 143 -9.35 -3.89 -15.39
N TYR A 144 -8.15 -3.35 -15.23
CA TYR A 144 -7.11 -3.96 -14.41
C TYR A 144 -7.54 -4.04 -12.94
N TYR A 145 -7.99 -2.92 -12.37
CA TYR A 145 -8.40 -2.88 -10.96
C TYR A 145 -9.63 -3.74 -10.65
N SER A 146 -10.55 -3.91 -11.58
CA SER A 146 -11.71 -4.81 -11.40
C SER A 146 -11.29 -6.26 -11.19
N ARG A 147 -10.21 -6.70 -11.87
CA ARG A 147 -9.64 -8.05 -11.70
C ARG A 147 -8.98 -8.23 -10.33
N ILE A 148 -8.32 -7.20 -9.82
CA ILE A 148 -7.74 -7.22 -8.46
C ILE A 148 -8.85 -7.34 -7.42
N ALA A 149 -9.91 -6.52 -7.58
CA ALA A 149 -11.06 -6.51 -6.68
C ALA A 149 -11.89 -7.79 -6.74
N GLY A 150 -11.84 -8.51 -7.86
CA GLY A 150 -12.72 -9.66 -8.10
C GLY A 150 -14.17 -9.27 -8.37
N VAL A 151 -14.40 -8.10 -9.01
CA VAL A 151 -15.73 -7.59 -9.38
C VAL A 151 -15.78 -7.28 -10.87
N SER A 152 -17.00 -7.09 -11.41
CA SER A 152 -17.15 -6.64 -12.80
C SER A 152 -16.71 -5.17 -12.94
N ILE A 153 -16.32 -4.77 -14.17
CA ILE A 153 -15.97 -3.37 -14.46
C ILE A 153 -17.16 -2.42 -14.20
N GLN A 154 -18.38 -2.86 -14.49
CA GLN A 154 -19.59 -2.08 -14.25
C GLN A 154 -19.82 -1.88 -12.75
N GLU A 155 -19.60 -2.91 -11.96
CA GLU A 155 -19.69 -2.85 -10.51
C GLU A 155 -18.63 -1.93 -9.92
N LEU A 156 -17.36 -2.05 -10.37
CA LEU A 156 -16.28 -1.19 -9.94
C LEU A 156 -16.57 0.29 -10.23
N ASN A 157 -16.98 0.61 -11.45
CA ASN A 157 -17.31 1.99 -11.83
C ASN A 157 -18.46 2.56 -10.98
N LYS A 158 -19.44 1.73 -10.65
CA LYS A 158 -20.53 2.14 -9.77
C LYS A 158 -20.06 2.33 -8.33
N MET A 159 -19.23 1.45 -7.81
CA MET A 159 -18.62 1.60 -6.48
C MET A 159 -17.80 2.87 -6.38
N GLU A 160 -17.01 3.17 -7.40
CA GLU A 160 -16.20 4.39 -7.48
C GLU A 160 -17.08 5.64 -7.41
N TYR A 161 -18.11 5.69 -8.24
CA TYR A 161 -19.08 6.80 -8.25
C TYR A 161 -19.76 6.99 -6.89
N GLU A 162 -20.30 5.93 -6.32
CA GLU A 162 -20.99 5.97 -5.02
C GLU A 162 -20.03 6.37 -3.87
N PHE A 163 -18.77 5.90 -3.89
CA PHE A 163 -17.78 6.25 -2.89
C PHE A 163 -17.41 7.74 -2.93
N VAL A 164 -17.22 8.28 -4.14
CA VAL A 164 -16.98 9.71 -4.35
C VAL A 164 -18.13 10.56 -3.81
N LEU A 165 -19.37 10.15 -4.05
CA LEU A 165 -20.55 10.83 -3.50
C LEU A 165 -20.62 10.73 -1.96
N LEU A 166 -20.34 9.57 -1.39
CA LEU A 166 -20.31 9.39 0.07
C LEU A 166 -19.27 10.29 0.73
N LEU A 167 -18.11 10.51 0.11
CA LEU A 167 -17.10 11.45 0.60
C LEU A 167 -17.46 12.93 0.30
N ASN A 168 -18.54 13.18 -0.42
CA ASN A 168 -18.92 14.52 -0.89
C ASN A 168 -17.76 15.23 -1.61
N PHE A 169 -17.01 14.50 -2.44
CA PHE A 169 -15.81 14.97 -3.16
C PHE A 169 -14.68 15.51 -2.26
N ASN A 170 -14.72 15.22 -0.96
CA ASN A 170 -13.74 15.70 0.00
C ASN A 170 -12.55 14.74 0.07
N PHE A 171 -11.62 14.88 -0.90
CA PHE A 171 -10.39 14.08 -0.97
C PHE A 171 -9.20 14.77 -0.32
N TYR A 172 -9.24 16.08 -0.18
CA TYR A 172 -8.13 16.81 0.41
C TYR A 172 -7.84 16.39 1.85
N ILE A 173 -6.58 16.08 2.11
CA ILE A 173 -6.04 15.75 3.42
C ILE A 173 -4.93 16.76 3.70
N ASN A 174 -5.06 17.53 4.77
CA ASN A 174 -3.99 18.44 5.16
C ASN A 174 -2.86 17.69 5.87
N ASP A 175 -1.66 18.27 5.86
CA ASP A 175 -0.45 17.65 6.41
C ASP A 175 -0.57 17.30 7.89
N ILE A 176 -1.28 18.11 8.68
CA ILE A 176 -1.47 17.87 10.11
C ILE A 176 -2.23 16.56 10.32
N LEU A 177 -3.36 16.40 9.64
CA LEU A 177 -4.19 15.19 9.73
C LEU A 177 -3.43 13.97 9.20
N PHE A 178 -2.75 14.11 8.05
CA PHE A 178 -1.95 13.05 7.48
C PHE A 178 -0.89 12.55 8.46
N ASN A 179 -0.10 13.45 9.03
CA ASN A 179 0.96 13.10 9.96
C ASN A 179 0.42 12.51 11.28
N GLN A 180 -0.78 12.91 11.73
CA GLN A 180 -1.43 12.27 12.88
C GLN A 180 -1.74 10.79 12.61
N TYR A 181 -2.28 10.45 11.43
CA TYR A 181 -2.55 9.05 11.06
C TYR A 181 -1.27 8.25 10.87
N LYS A 182 -0.26 8.84 10.21
CA LYS A 182 1.06 8.22 10.03
C LYS A 182 1.68 7.85 11.37
N SER A 183 1.80 8.81 12.28
CA SER A 183 2.37 8.59 13.62
C SER A 183 1.55 7.59 14.44
N ALA A 184 0.22 7.59 14.32
CA ALA A 184 -0.62 6.63 15.01
C ALA A 184 -0.38 5.19 14.52
N LEU A 185 -0.23 5.00 13.20
CA LEU A 185 0.09 3.70 12.62
C LEU A 185 1.47 3.20 13.09
N GLU A 186 2.47 4.08 13.14
CA GLU A 186 3.81 3.76 13.63
C GLU A 186 3.80 3.38 15.13
N THR A 187 2.93 3.99 15.94
CA THR A 187 2.85 3.72 17.38
C THR A 187 2.12 2.43 17.71
N LEU A 188 1.11 2.03 16.94
CA LEU A 188 0.36 0.79 17.14
C LEU A 188 1.22 -0.48 16.99
N GLU A 189 2.42 -0.35 16.45
CA GLU A 189 3.38 -1.43 16.26
C GLU A 189 4.12 -1.83 17.54
N THR A 190 4.06 -1.01 18.59
CA THR A 190 4.89 -1.17 19.79
C THR A 190 4.16 -1.94 20.92
N ILE A 191 2.93 -2.39 20.68
CA ILE A 191 2.09 -3.12 21.65
C ILE A 191 1.83 -4.55 21.16
#